data_8ddc8eac82b2e32943f71275eaafb374
#
_entry.id   8ddc8eac82b2e32943f71275eaafb374
#
_cell.length_a   1.000
_cell.length_b   1.000
_cell.length_c   1.000
_cell.angle_alpha   90.00
_cell.angle_beta   90.00
_cell.angle_gamma   90.00
#
_symmetry.space_group_name_H-M   'P 1'
#
loop_
_entity.id
_entity.type
_entity.pdbx_description
1 polymer ?
#
loop_
_entity_poly.entity_id
_entity_poly.type
_entity_poly.pdbx_seq_one_letter_code
_entity_poly.pdbx_strand_id
1 'polypeptide(L)'
;MFWATSSPFTRKRGRNSADSSKKEAVMSYRCVIVSNPAHISTRSEQLVVETDERHTVPIEDISALMLESRRATLSAAALSALAQNGTAVFVCDEKHLPCGVLLPYAQHSRQLAAARAQLSLTLPAKKRFWQQLVTAKIDNQAECLALCGKTQEAAFLHSRARAVTSGDKDNLEAAAAAYYFPALFGTGFTRSADDGRNAALNYGYAILRGYAARCAAVYGLLPWEGLHHCSQLNQYNLADDLMEPFRPVVDLYVAANVDEASTLAPALKHALFGLMNADILSGGQHHSVAYAMERLVQSLRTGMEKGGALALPKLLAWQPHGYE
;
A
#
# COMPACT_ATOMS: atom_id res chain seq x y z
N MET A 1 -15.03 -5.79 17.93
CA MET A 1 -14.83 -4.36 18.17
C MET A 1 -14.75 -3.68 16.81
N PHE A 2 -15.59 -2.70 16.52
CA PHE A 2 -15.56 -1.94 15.27
C PHE A 2 -14.65 -0.73 15.47
N TRP A 3 -13.63 -0.59 14.64
CA TRP A 3 -12.75 0.58 14.67
C TRP A 3 -12.70 1.20 13.27
N ALA A 4 -13.17 2.45 13.19
CA ALA A 4 -12.83 3.34 12.10
C ALA A 4 -11.73 4.26 12.63
N THR A 5 -10.51 4.15 12.13
CA THR A 5 -9.46 5.11 12.46
C THR A 5 -9.79 6.42 11.77
N SER A 6 -10.42 7.34 12.50
CA SER A 6 -10.65 8.72 12.06
C SER A 6 -9.69 9.64 12.79
N SER A 7 -9.02 10.53 12.08
CA SER A 7 -8.44 11.72 12.66
C SER A 7 -9.55 12.60 13.24
N PRO A 8 -9.36 13.30 14.39
CA PRO A 8 -10.41 14.06 15.05
C PRO A 8 -10.78 15.40 14.41
N PHE A 9 -10.51 15.62 13.12
CA PHE A 9 -10.81 16.89 12.46
C PHE A 9 -12.09 16.83 11.63
N THR A 10 -13.15 17.45 12.18
CA THR A 10 -14.39 17.76 11.45
C THR A 10 -14.18 18.92 10.48
N ARG A 11 -14.34 18.65 9.18
CA ARG A 11 -14.31 19.66 8.12
C ARG A 11 -15.54 20.57 8.21
N LYS A 12 -15.36 21.88 8.40
CA LYS A 12 -16.40 22.90 8.20
C LYS A 12 -16.74 23.00 6.72
N ARG A 13 -17.98 22.69 6.35
CA ARG A 13 -18.51 22.91 4.97
C ARG A 13 -18.66 24.40 4.71
N GLY A 14 -17.84 24.94 3.82
CA GLY A 14 -18.11 26.21 3.14
C GLY A 14 -18.92 25.91 1.88
N ARG A 15 -20.17 26.41 1.80
CA ARG A 15 -20.96 26.41 0.55
C ARG A 15 -20.38 27.48 -0.36
N ASN A 16 -19.94 27.09 -1.57
CA ASN A 16 -19.90 28.00 -2.71
C ASN A 16 -20.34 27.23 -3.97
N SER A 17 -21.13 27.97 -4.75
CA SER A 17 -21.91 27.53 -5.90
C SER A 17 -21.06 27.31 -7.16
N ALA A 18 -21.49 26.32 -7.95
CA ALA A 18 -21.42 26.19 -9.41
C ALA A 18 -20.08 26.43 -10.11
N ASP A 19 -19.38 25.33 -10.44
CA ASP A 19 -18.82 25.15 -11.77
C ASP A 19 -18.71 23.64 -12.07
N SER A 20 -19.33 23.21 -13.18
CA SER A 20 -19.43 21.83 -13.61
C SER A 20 -18.30 21.51 -14.57
N SER A 21 -17.12 21.17 -14.08
CA SER A 21 -16.10 20.43 -14.85
C SER A 21 -14.78 20.23 -14.12
N LYS A 22 -14.76 19.47 -13.08
CA LYS A 22 -13.65 18.68 -12.54
C LYS A 22 -14.16 18.12 -11.21
N LYS A 23 -14.58 16.85 -11.21
CA LYS A 23 -14.63 16.12 -9.96
C LYS A 23 -13.18 16.06 -9.48
N GLU A 24 -12.80 16.96 -8.58
CA GLU A 24 -11.63 16.73 -7.72
C GLU A 24 -11.85 15.37 -7.09
N ALA A 25 -10.89 14.48 -7.25
CA ALA A 25 -10.94 13.16 -6.66
C ALA A 25 -11.05 13.36 -5.15
N VAL A 26 -12.23 13.05 -4.59
CA VAL A 26 -12.43 13.04 -3.14
C VAL A 26 -11.48 11.99 -2.61
N MET A 27 -10.46 12.41 -1.84
CA MET A 27 -9.49 11.48 -1.27
C MET A 27 -10.17 10.65 -0.18
N SER A 28 -10.37 9.37 -0.46
CA SER A 28 -10.76 8.40 0.57
C SER A 28 -9.58 8.15 1.51
N TYR A 29 -9.79 8.26 2.81
CA TYR A 29 -8.72 8.24 3.82
C TYR A 29 -8.96 7.25 4.95
N ARG A 30 -10.13 6.62 5.03
CA ARG A 30 -10.48 5.72 6.13
C ARG A 30 -10.14 4.28 5.80
N CYS A 31 -9.45 3.64 6.75
CA CYS A 31 -9.28 2.18 6.77
C CYS A 31 -10.27 1.59 7.78
N VAL A 32 -11.14 0.69 7.32
CA VAL A 32 -12.18 0.04 8.14
C VAL A 32 -11.81 -1.42 8.33
N ILE A 33 -11.87 -1.92 9.58
CA ILE A 33 -11.64 -3.33 9.90
C ILE A 33 -12.88 -3.91 10.56
N VAL A 34 -13.33 -5.06 10.05
CA VAL A 34 -14.44 -5.83 10.61
C VAL A 34 -13.91 -7.13 11.20
N SER A 35 -13.63 -7.11 12.51
CA SER A 35 -13.04 -8.25 13.25
C SER A 35 -14.08 -9.16 13.90
N ASN A 36 -15.31 -8.70 14.06
CA ASN A 36 -16.41 -9.46 14.63
C ASN A 36 -17.42 -9.89 13.57
N PRO A 37 -18.25 -10.91 13.83
CA PRO A 37 -19.40 -11.21 12.99
C PRO A 37 -20.27 -9.97 12.79
N ALA A 38 -20.56 -9.65 11.53
CA ALA A 38 -21.30 -8.45 11.17
C ALA A 38 -22.10 -8.67 9.88
N HIS A 39 -23.17 -7.92 9.71
CA HIS A 39 -23.85 -7.75 8.43
C HIS A 39 -23.48 -6.40 7.83
N ILE A 40 -22.96 -6.42 6.59
CA ILE A 40 -22.49 -5.22 5.90
C ILE A 40 -23.39 -4.93 4.71
N SER A 41 -24.00 -3.75 4.73
CA SER A 41 -24.92 -3.28 3.69
C SER A 41 -24.62 -1.83 3.33
N THR A 42 -25.41 -1.25 2.42
CA THR A 42 -25.32 0.17 2.06
C THR A 42 -26.67 0.85 2.22
N ARG A 43 -26.64 2.10 2.69
CA ARG A 43 -27.82 2.98 2.73
C ARG A 43 -27.38 4.42 2.57
N SER A 44 -27.98 5.15 1.65
CA SER A 44 -27.74 6.60 1.44
C SER A 44 -26.25 6.93 1.31
N GLU A 45 -25.54 6.22 0.42
CA GLU A 45 -24.10 6.36 0.15
C GLU A 45 -23.17 6.08 1.35
N GLN A 46 -23.70 5.42 2.37
CA GLN A 46 -22.92 4.99 3.53
C GLN A 46 -22.80 3.47 3.57
N LEU A 47 -21.64 2.99 3.96
CA LEU A 47 -21.46 1.62 4.40
C LEU A 47 -22.06 1.48 5.80
N VAL A 48 -22.95 0.52 5.96
CA VAL A 48 -23.62 0.19 7.23
C VAL A 48 -23.06 -1.13 7.71
N VAL A 49 -22.48 -1.13 8.90
CA VAL A 49 -21.94 -2.33 9.57
C VAL A 49 -22.78 -2.59 10.81
N GLU A 50 -23.53 -3.67 10.80
CA GLU A 50 -24.40 -4.09 11.88
C GLU A 50 -23.77 -5.26 12.64
N THR A 51 -23.45 -5.01 13.89
CA THR A 51 -23.05 -5.97 14.92
C THR A 51 -24.14 -5.95 16.01
N ASP A 52 -23.78 -5.96 17.29
CA ASP A 52 -24.69 -5.60 18.39
C ASP A 52 -25.05 -4.10 18.34
N GLU A 53 -24.21 -3.32 17.69
CA GLU A 53 -24.42 -1.90 17.42
C GLU A 53 -24.39 -1.66 15.92
N ARG A 54 -25.00 -0.54 15.49
CA ARG A 54 -25.00 -0.11 14.10
C ARG A 54 -24.01 1.03 13.90
N HIS A 55 -23.06 0.83 12.98
CA HIS A 55 -22.06 1.82 12.59
C HIS A 55 -22.26 2.21 11.13
N THR A 56 -22.00 3.48 10.80
CA THR A 56 -22.08 3.97 9.42
C THR A 56 -20.82 4.77 9.06
N VAL A 57 -20.34 4.56 7.83
CA VAL A 57 -19.18 5.27 7.28
C VAL A 57 -19.52 5.70 5.86
N PRO A 58 -19.33 6.99 5.46
CA PRO A 58 -19.48 7.41 4.08
C PRO A 58 -18.57 6.57 3.17
N ILE A 59 -19.10 6.01 2.08
CA ILE A 59 -18.34 5.14 1.19
C ILE A 59 -17.20 5.90 0.53
N GLU A 60 -17.42 7.17 0.18
CA GLU A 60 -16.40 8.05 -0.41
C GLU A 60 -15.15 8.22 0.48
N ASP A 61 -15.30 8.08 1.80
CA ASP A 61 -14.20 8.18 2.76
C ASP A 61 -13.37 6.90 2.89
N ILE A 62 -13.86 5.75 2.36
CA ILE A 62 -13.23 4.45 2.61
C ILE A 62 -12.20 4.14 1.54
N SER A 63 -10.91 4.16 1.91
CA SER A 63 -9.82 3.74 1.05
C SER A 63 -9.62 2.21 1.06
N ALA A 64 -9.81 1.59 2.22
CA ALA A 64 -9.67 0.16 2.38
C ALA A 64 -10.66 -0.41 3.41
N LEU A 65 -11.16 -1.61 3.14
CA LEU A 65 -11.99 -2.41 4.05
C LEU A 65 -11.33 -3.76 4.26
N MET A 66 -11.03 -4.13 5.51
CA MET A 66 -10.51 -5.44 5.89
C MET A 66 -11.62 -6.27 6.52
N LEU A 67 -11.94 -7.40 5.91
CA LEU A 67 -12.88 -8.40 6.44
C LEU A 67 -12.07 -9.48 7.15
N GLU A 68 -11.72 -9.22 8.41
CA GLU A 68 -10.98 -10.17 9.23
C GLU A 68 -11.89 -11.30 9.75
N SER A 69 -13.15 -10.96 10.07
CA SER A 69 -14.13 -11.96 10.49
C SER A 69 -14.63 -12.79 9.32
N ARG A 70 -14.39 -14.09 9.33
CA ARG A 70 -14.93 -15.04 8.36
C ARG A 70 -16.46 -15.24 8.44
N ARG A 71 -17.07 -14.71 9.50
CA ARG A 71 -18.53 -14.73 9.72
C ARG A 71 -19.20 -13.42 9.30
N ALA A 72 -18.44 -12.46 8.75
CA ALA A 72 -19.00 -11.26 8.16
C ALA A 72 -19.77 -11.62 6.88
N THR A 73 -20.93 -11.00 6.70
CA THR A 73 -21.76 -11.14 5.49
C THR A 73 -21.91 -9.78 4.81
N LEU A 74 -21.84 -9.77 3.47
CA LEU A 74 -21.97 -8.54 2.71
C LEU A 74 -23.11 -8.64 1.71
N SER A 75 -23.88 -7.55 1.58
CA SER A 75 -24.82 -7.44 0.48
C SER A 75 -24.10 -7.18 -0.85
N ALA A 76 -24.64 -7.67 -1.96
CA ALA A 76 -24.12 -7.37 -3.31
C ALA A 76 -24.08 -5.86 -3.59
N ALA A 77 -25.04 -5.09 -3.06
CA ALA A 77 -25.05 -3.65 -3.16
C ALA A 77 -23.84 -3.00 -2.45
N ALA A 78 -23.43 -3.50 -1.29
CA ALA A 78 -22.25 -3.03 -0.58
C ALA A 78 -20.97 -3.31 -1.40
N LEU A 79 -20.81 -4.53 -1.93
CA LEU A 79 -19.67 -4.88 -2.77
C LEU A 79 -19.60 -4.00 -4.02
N SER A 80 -20.75 -3.79 -4.69
CA SER A 80 -20.84 -2.92 -5.87
C SER A 80 -20.44 -1.48 -5.56
N ALA A 81 -20.96 -0.91 -4.47
CA ALA A 81 -20.65 0.46 -4.08
C ALA A 81 -19.17 0.65 -3.70
N LEU A 82 -18.59 -0.29 -2.95
CA LEU A 82 -17.17 -0.29 -2.61
C LEU A 82 -16.29 -0.42 -3.85
N ALA A 83 -16.64 -1.31 -4.79
CA ALA A 83 -15.91 -1.46 -6.05
C ALA A 83 -16.00 -0.19 -6.91
N GLN A 84 -17.18 0.44 -7.01
CA GLN A 84 -17.35 1.70 -7.75
C GLN A 84 -16.59 2.88 -7.11
N ASN A 85 -16.47 2.90 -5.79
CA ASN A 85 -15.63 3.86 -5.09
C ASN A 85 -14.12 3.58 -5.24
N GLY A 86 -13.75 2.39 -5.74
CA GLY A 86 -12.36 1.95 -5.83
C GLY A 86 -11.76 1.57 -4.49
N THR A 87 -12.57 1.23 -3.50
CA THR A 87 -12.12 0.73 -2.19
C THR A 87 -11.41 -0.61 -2.34
N ALA A 88 -10.24 -0.76 -1.70
CA ALA A 88 -9.58 -2.06 -1.57
C ALA A 88 -10.32 -2.90 -0.53
N VAL A 89 -11.00 -4.00 -0.94
CA VAL A 89 -11.66 -4.89 0.02
C VAL A 89 -10.84 -6.15 0.17
N PHE A 90 -10.26 -6.33 1.36
CA PHE A 90 -9.45 -7.50 1.70
C PHE A 90 -10.31 -8.54 2.41
N VAL A 91 -10.09 -9.81 2.09
CA VAL A 91 -10.62 -10.96 2.81
C VAL A 91 -9.49 -11.75 3.45
N CYS A 92 -9.75 -12.35 4.62
CA CYS A 92 -8.76 -13.10 5.39
C CYS A 92 -9.06 -14.60 5.41
N ASP A 93 -8.00 -15.40 5.54
CA ASP A 93 -8.06 -16.87 5.75
C ASP A 93 -8.38 -17.22 7.21
N GLU A 94 -8.30 -18.54 7.54
CA GLU A 94 -8.53 -19.06 8.89
C GLU A 94 -7.47 -18.64 9.91
N LYS A 95 -6.31 -18.15 9.46
CA LYS A 95 -5.24 -17.60 10.29
C LYS A 95 -5.38 -16.08 10.44
N HIS A 96 -6.48 -15.52 9.93
CA HIS A 96 -6.73 -14.08 9.88
C HIS A 96 -5.66 -13.31 9.10
N LEU A 97 -5.06 -13.93 8.07
CA LEU A 97 -4.12 -13.30 7.16
C LEU A 97 -4.83 -12.90 5.87
N PRO A 98 -4.51 -11.74 5.27
CA PRO A 98 -5.07 -11.35 3.99
C PRO A 98 -4.76 -12.39 2.91
N CYS A 99 -5.79 -13.02 2.35
CA CYS A 99 -5.66 -14.05 1.33
C CYS A 99 -6.29 -13.67 -0.01
N GLY A 100 -7.07 -12.57 -0.05
CA GLY A 100 -7.68 -12.08 -1.27
C GLY A 100 -8.03 -10.61 -1.20
N VAL A 101 -8.17 -9.99 -2.37
CA VAL A 101 -8.60 -8.60 -2.51
C VAL A 101 -9.62 -8.48 -3.65
N LEU A 102 -10.72 -7.74 -3.42
CA LEU A 102 -11.63 -7.33 -4.47
C LEU A 102 -11.01 -6.14 -5.22
N LEU A 103 -10.84 -6.30 -6.52
CA LEU A 103 -10.36 -5.25 -7.41
C LEU A 103 -11.51 -4.68 -8.25
N PRO A 104 -11.51 -3.38 -8.54
CA PRO A 104 -12.50 -2.80 -9.45
C PRO A 104 -12.34 -3.36 -10.85
N TYR A 105 -13.47 -3.73 -11.48
CA TYR A 105 -13.47 -4.39 -12.79
C TYR A 105 -13.39 -3.40 -13.95
N ALA A 106 -14.00 -2.23 -13.85
CA ALA A 106 -14.21 -1.31 -14.98
C ALA A 106 -14.17 0.17 -14.54
N GLN A 107 -13.14 0.62 -13.83
CA GLN A 107 -13.05 2.01 -13.39
C GLN A 107 -12.32 2.93 -14.38
N HIS A 108 -11.48 2.38 -15.26
CA HIS A 108 -10.68 3.20 -16.17
C HIS A 108 -11.29 3.24 -17.57
N SER A 109 -11.74 4.43 -18.00
CA SER A 109 -12.39 4.62 -19.32
C SER A 109 -11.52 4.25 -20.53
N ARG A 110 -10.18 4.14 -20.34
CA ARG A 110 -9.21 3.78 -21.37
C ARG A 110 -8.40 2.54 -20.99
N GLN A 111 -9.04 1.55 -20.36
CA GLN A 111 -8.38 0.34 -19.88
C GLN A 111 -7.58 -0.40 -20.96
N LEU A 112 -8.16 -0.55 -22.17
CA LEU A 112 -7.48 -1.20 -23.29
C LEU A 112 -6.21 -0.44 -23.70
N ALA A 113 -6.23 0.88 -23.72
CA ALA A 113 -5.07 1.71 -24.02
C ALA A 113 -3.99 1.58 -22.94
N ALA A 114 -4.39 1.53 -21.66
CA ALA A 114 -3.49 1.31 -20.54
C ALA A 114 -2.80 -0.06 -20.62
N ALA A 115 -3.58 -1.11 -20.83
CA ALA A 115 -3.05 -2.48 -20.98
C ALA A 115 -2.10 -2.60 -22.18
N ARG A 116 -2.44 -2.01 -23.34
CA ARG A 116 -1.56 -2.00 -24.53
C ARG A 116 -0.27 -1.25 -24.24
N ALA A 117 -0.31 -0.09 -23.61
CA ALA A 117 0.90 0.67 -23.25
C ALA A 117 1.81 -0.14 -22.33
N GLN A 118 1.25 -0.86 -21.36
CA GLN A 118 2.01 -1.73 -20.45
C GLN A 118 2.62 -2.91 -21.19
N LEU A 119 1.85 -3.65 -21.99
CA LEU A 119 2.31 -4.83 -22.73
C LEU A 119 3.34 -4.48 -23.82
N SER A 120 3.29 -3.26 -24.36
CA SER A 120 4.24 -2.79 -25.37
C SER A 120 5.51 -2.18 -24.80
N LEU A 121 5.67 -2.14 -23.45
CA LEU A 121 6.89 -1.63 -22.85
C LEU A 121 8.12 -2.41 -23.31
N THR A 122 9.08 -1.70 -23.86
CA THR A 122 10.37 -2.28 -24.23
C THR A 122 11.17 -2.70 -22.99
N LEU A 123 12.00 -3.72 -23.11
CA LEU A 123 12.86 -4.16 -22.00
C LEU A 123 13.73 -3.01 -21.42
N PRO A 124 14.33 -2.10 -22.22
CA PRO A 124 15.04 -0.95 -21.67
C PRO A 124 14.13 0.00 -20.86
N ALA A 125 12.86 0.16 -21.24
CA ALA A 125 11.91 0.98 -20.47
C ALA A 125 11.54 0.31 -19.13
N LYS A 126 11.22 -0.99 -19.15
CA LYS A 126 11.00 -1.77 -17.92
C LYS A 126 12.21 -1.67 -16.98
N LYS A 127 13.42 -1.83 -17.47
CA LYS A 127 14.67 -1.74 -16.70
C LYS A 127 14.89 -0.35 -16.08
N ARG A 128 14.52 0.75 -16.76
CA ARG A 128 14.62 2.10 -16.20
C ARG A 128 13.61 2.34 -15.09
N PHE A 129 12.36 1.86 -15.22
CA PHE A 129 11.37 1.96 -14.14
C PHE A 129 11.80 1.12 -12.94
N TRP A 130 12.26 -0.11 -13.17
CA TRP A 130 12.77 -0.97 -12.10
C TRP A 130 13.94 -0.34 -11.36
N GLN A 131 14.90 0.24 -12.05
CA GLN A 131 16.00 0.98 -11.44
C GLN A 131 15.50 2.06 -10.46
N GLN A 132 14.50 2.84 -10.86
CA GLN A 132 13.93 3.88 -9.99
C GLN A 132 13.30 3.29 -8.73
N LEU A 133 12.54 2.20 -8.87
CA LEU A 133 11.89 1.52 -7.74
C LEU A 133 12.92 0.95 -6.76
N VAL A 134 13.95 0.25 -7.26
CA VAL A 134 15.01 -0.32 -6.42
C VAL A 134 15.82 0.77 -5.72
N THR A 135 16.18 1.84 -6.44
CA THR A 135 16.88 2.98 -5.83
C THR A 135 16.07 3.55 -4.66
N ALA A 136 14.77 3.81 -4.86
CA ALA A 136 13.91 4.33 -3.81
C ALA A 136 13.71 3.34 -2.64
N LYS A 137 13.62 2.04 -2.93
CA LYS A 137 13.58 0.99 -1.88
C LYS A 137 14.82 1.06 -1.00
N ILE A 138 16.02 1.05 -1.61
CA ILE A 138 17.28 1.04 -0.85
C ILE A 138 17.45 2.37 -0.09
N ASP A 139 17.09 3.50 -0.69
CA ASP A 139 17.11 4.79 0.01
C ASP A 139 16.15 4.81 1.21
N ASN A 140 14.95 4.25 1.08
CA ASN A 140 14.00 4.17 2.18
C ASN A 140 14.43 3.14 3.25
N GLN A 141 15.15 2.08 2.90
CA GLN A 141 15.81 1.19 3.86
C GLN A 141 16.90 1.94 4.63
N ALA A 142 17.67 2.79 3.96
CA ALA A 142 18.67 3.64 4.62
C ALA A 142 18.01 4.63 5.59
N GLU A 143 16.94 5.31 5.17
CA GLU A 143 16.18 6.21 6.05
C GLU A 143 15.59 5.46 7.26
N CYS A 144 15.09 4.23 7.07
CA CYS A 144 14.61 3.38 8.17
C CYS A 144 15.72 3.11 9.19
N LEU A 145 16.94 2.75 8.74
CA LEU A 145 18.10 2.56 9.62
C LEU A 145 18.47 3.86 10.34
N ALA A 146 18.48 5.00 9.64
CA ALA A 146 18.77 6.30 10.24
C ALA A 146 17.76 6.66 11.35
N LEU A 147 16.47 6.46 11.11
CA LEU A 147 15.39 6.68 12.07
C LEU A 147 15.50 5.73 13.29
N CYS A 148 16.11 4.55 13.11
CA CYS A 148 16.45 3.61 14.19
C CYS A 148 17.82 3.91 14.85
N GLY A 149 18.47 5.05 14.56
CA GLY A 149 19.74 5.47 15.14
C GLY A 149 20.99 4.79 14.54
N LYS A 150 20.85 4.07 13.41
CA LYS A 150 21.91 3.29 12.74
C LYS A 150 22.49 4.09 11.56
N THR A 151 23.14 5.22 11.87
CA THR A 151 23.57 6.21 10.89
C THR A 151 24.69 5.75 9.96
N GLN A 152 25.59 4.88 10.43
CA GLN A 152 26.68 4.34 9.60
C GLN A 152 26.15 3.35 8.57
N GLU A 153 25.26 2.46 8.99
CA GLU A 153 24.59 1.49 8.14
C GLU A 153 23.69 2.18 7.12
N ALA A 154 23.02 3.25 7.54
CA ALA A 154 22.22 4.10 6.64
C ALA A 154 23.10 4.73 5.54
N ALA A 155 24.24 5.33 5.91
CA ALA A 155 25.16 5.93 4.95
C ALA A 155 25.69 4.89 3.94
N PHE A 156 25.96 3.66 4.38
CA PHE A 156 26.33 2.56 3.50
C PHE A 156 25.23 2.27 2.48
N LEU A 157 23.95 2.10 2.90
CA LEU A 157 22.85 1.83 1.99
C LEU A 157 22.58 2.98 1.03
N HIS A 158 22.66 4.25 1.44
CA HIS A 158 22.57 5.38 0.54
C HIS A 158 23.66 5.35 -0.57
N SER A 159 24.87 4.86 -0.24
CA SER A 159 25.91 4.66 -1.26
C SER A 159 25.53 3.59 -2.28
N ARG A 160 24.85 2.51 -1.81
CA ARG A 160 24.38 1.42 -2.68
C ARG A 160 23.21 1.86 -3.56
N ALA A 161 22.26 2.64 -3.03
CA ALA A 161 21.16 3.20 -3.81
C ALA A 161 21.67 4.00 -5.04
N ARG A 162 22.70 4.84 -4.83
CA ARG A 162 23.33 5.60 -5.92
C ARG A 162 24.06 4.75 -6.97
N ALA A 163 24.44 3.52 -6.63
CA ALA A 163 25.13 2.61 -7.51
C ALA A 163 24.18 1.74 -8.35
N VAL A 164 22.87 1.79 -8.12
CA VAL A 164 21.89 0.98 -8.85
C VAL A 164 21.89 1.37 -10.33
N THR A 165 22.20 0.40 -11.18
CA THR A 165 22.22 0.57 -12.64
C THR A 165 20.89 0.12 -13.28
N SER A 166 20.69 0.44 -14.56
CA SER A 166 19.47 0.07 -15.29
C SER A 166 19.20 -1.44 -15.24
N GLY A 167 18.06 -1.80 -14.65
CA GLY A 167 17.64 -3.19 -14.47
C GLY A 167 18.31 -3.91 -13.30
N ASP A 168 19.04 -3.17 -12.44
CA ASP A 168 19.74 -3.71 -11.26
C ASP A 168 20.61 -4.92 -11.59
N LYS A 169 21.50 -4.76 -12.57
CA LYS A 169 22.32 -5.88 -13.11
C LYS A 169 23.19 -6.55 -12.05
N ASP A 170 23.63 -5.80 -11.05
CA ASP A 170 24.50 -6.27 -9.97
C ASP A 170 23.72 -6.83 -8.78
N ASN A 171 22.37 -6.92 -8.91
CA ASN A 171 21.45 -7.40 -7.88
C ASN A 171 21.67 -6.67 -6.53
N LEU A 172 21.79 -5.34 -6.62
CA LEU A 172 22.00 -4.51 -5.41
C LEU A 172 20.77 -4.53 -4.50
N GLU A 173 19.57 -4.78 -5.04
CA GLU A 173 18.35 -4.97 -4.26
C GLU A 173 18.52 -6.09 -3.24
N ALA A 174 18.93 -7.29 -3.69
CA ALA A 174 19.13 -8.44 -2.81
C ALA A 174 20.32 -8.23 -1.85
N ALA A 175 21.42 -7.65 -2.34
CA ALA A 175 22.59 -7.34 -1.52
C ALA A 175 22.26 -6.32 -0.41
N ALA A 176 21.48 -5.29 -0.74
CA ALA A 176 21.00 -4.30 0.23
C ALA A 176 20.07 -4.95 1.26
N ALA A 177 19.13 -5.80 0.85
CA ALA A 177 18.23 -6.51 1.76
C ALA A 177 19.01 -7.45 2.73
N ALA A 178 20.01 -8.16 2.22
CA ALA A 178 20.89 -9.05 3.02
C ALA A 178 21.68 -8.28 4.09
N TYR A 179 22.06 -7.04 3.80
CA TYR A 179 22.71 -6.15 4.77
C TYR A 179 21.72 -5.50 5.73
N TYR A 180 20.58 -5.02 5.20
CA TYR A 180 19.59 -4.22 5.90
C TYR A 180 18.92 -4.96 7.06
N PHE A 181 18.39 -6.16 6.83
CA PHE A 181 17.62 -6.87 7.85
C PHE A 181 18.45 -7.24 9.09
N PRO A 182 19.69 -7.77 8.98
CA PRO A 182 20.54 -7.95 10.15
C PRO A 182 20.94 -6.64 10.83
N ALA A 183 21.14 -5.56 10.06
CA ALA A 183 21.40 -4.25 10.63
C ALA A 183 20.20 -3.71 11.41
N LEU A 184 18.97 -3.92 10.93
CA LEU A 184 17.75 -3.44 11.56
C LEU A 184 17.35 -4.25 12.80
N PHE A 185 17.32 -5.58 12.69
CA PHE A 185 16.77 -6.50 13.71
C PHE A 185 17.83 -7.25 14.52
N GLY A 186 19.10 -7.16 14.15
CA GLY A 186 20.20 -7.90 14.77
C GLY A 186 20.70 -9.05 13.90
N THR A 187 21.95 -9.47 14.13
CA THR A 187 22.67 -10.46 13.30
C THR A 187 22.04 -11.84 13.26
N GLY A 188 21.18 -12.18 14.24
CA GLY A 188 20.44 -13.45 14.28
C GLY A 188 19.15 -13.46 13.47
N PHE A 189 18.70 -12.31 12.98
CA PHE A 189 17.44 -12.22 12.24
C PHE A 189 17.56 -12.84 10.84
N THR A 190 16.58 -13.68 10.51
CA THR A 190 16.39 -14.23 9.14
C THR A 190 14.96 -14.08 8.71
N ARG A 191 14.72 -13.73 7.43
CA ARG A 191 13.36 -13.59 6.87
C ARG A 191 12.58 -14.92 6.79
N SER A 192 13.24 -16.04 6.95
CA SER A 192 12.63 -17.38 6.93
C SER A 192 12.25 -17.91 8.31
N ALA A 193 12.61 -17.21 9.40
CA ALA A 193 12.24 -17.62 10.75
C ALA A 193 10.72 -17.48 10.96
N ASP A 194 10.15 -18.43 11.73
CA ASP A 194 8.77 -18.39 12.18
C ASP A 194 8.68 -17.66 13.53
N ASP A 195 8.68 -16.35 13.47
CA ASP A 195 8.65 -15.45 14.63
C ASP A 195 7.67 -14.29 14.47
N GLY A 196 7.42 -13.57 15.54
CA GLY A 196 6.45 -12.45 15.57
C GLY A 196 6.82 -11.31 14.63
N ARG A 197 8.12 -10.98 14.46
CA ARG A 197 8.58 -9.96 13.53
C ARG A 197 8.28 -10.33 12.09
N ASN A 198 8.62 -11.56 11.69
CA ASN A 198 8.33 -12.06 10.34
C ASN A 198 6.84 -12.16 10.06
N ALA A 199 6.05 -12.59 11.05
CA ALA A 199 4.59 -12.61 10.95
C ALA A 199 4.03 -11.19 10.71
N ALA A 200 4.49 -10.18 11.45
CA ALA A 200 4.08 -8.80 11.30
C ALA A 200 4.52 -8.19 9.96
N LEU A 201 5.76 -8.43 9.54
CA LEU A 201 6.28 -8.01 8.24
C LEU A 201 5.45 -8.60 7.09
N ASN A 202 5.18 -9.91 7.13
CA ASN A 202 4.39 -10.59 6.09
C ASN A 202 2.96 -10.05 6.02
N TYR A 203 2.33 -9.79 7.17
CA TYR A 203 1.00 -9.20 7.24
C TYR A 203 0.97 -7.79 6.63
N GLY A 204 1.89 -6.91 7.03
CA GLY A 204 1.99 -5.55 6.49
C GLY A 204 2.30 -5.54 4.98
N TYR A 205 3.17 -6.42 4.51
CA TYR A 205 3.47 -6.54 3.08
C TYR A 205 2.29 -7.06 2.26
N ALA A 206 1.46 -7.97 2.82
CA ALA A 206 0.24 -8.42 2.16
C ALA A 206 -0.75 -7.27 1.95
N ILE A 207 -0.85 -6.35 2.91
CA ILE A 207 -1.67 -5.13 2.80
C ILE A 207 -1.12 -4.21 1.70
N LEU A 208 0.18 -3.91 1.71
CA LEU A 208 0.82 -3.09 0.67
C LEU A 208 0.61 -3.68 -0.72
N ARG A 209 0.81 -5.00 -0.89
CA ARG A 209 0.58 -5.72 -2.15
C ARG A 209 -0.86 -5.56 -2.65
N GLY A 210 -1.83 -5.83 -1.78
CA GLY A 210 -3.24 -5.73 -2.16
C GLY A 210 -3.64 -4.31 -2.53
N TYR A 211 -3.09 -3.31 -1.82
CA TYR A 211 -3.34 -1.91 -2.14
C TYR A 211 -2.68 -1.49 -3.45
N ALA A 212 -1.45 -1.93 -3.73
CA ALA A 212 -0.77 -1.71 -5.01
C ALA A 212 -1.55 -2.36 -6.18
N ALA A 213 -2.06 -3.59 -5.98
CA ALA A 213 -2.89 -4.27 -6.97
C ALA A 213 -4.19 -3.51 -7.26
N ARG A 214 -4.84 -2.98 -6.21
CA ARG A 214 -6.01 -2.10 -6.35
C ARG A 214 -5.67 -0.85 -7.15
N CYS A 215 -4.59 -0.15 -6.81
CA CYS A 215 -4.17 1.04 -7.54
C CYS A 215 -3.89 0.72 -9.03
N ALA A 216 -3.17 -0.38 -9.31
CA ALA A 216 -2.94 -0.83 -10.68
C ALA A 216 -4.25 -1.03 -11.46
N ALA A 217 -5.22 -1.74 -10.86
CA ALA A 217 -6.52 -1.98 -11.49
C ALA A 217 -7.32 -0.69 -11.74
N VAL A 218 -7.35 0.24 -10.78
CA VAL A 218 -8.02 1.55 -10.91
C VAL A 218 -7.45 2.37 -12.07
N TYR A 219 -6.13 2.31 -12.31
CA TYR A 219 -5.48 2.99 -13.42
C TYR A 219 -5.43 2.17 -14.72
N GLY A 220 -6.16 1.04 -14.77
CA GLY A 220 -6.30 0.20 -15.96
C GLY A 220 -5.07 -0.64 -16.29
N LEU A 221 -4.13 -0.77 -15.34
CA LEU A 221 -2.96 -1.63 -15.48
C LEU A 221 -3.28 -3.07 -15.06
N LEU A 222 -2.51 -4.00 -15.61
CA LEU A 222 -2.61 -5.43 -15.34
C LEU A 222 -1.73 -5.77 -14.12
N PRO A 223 -2.29 -6.14 -12.96
CA PRO A 223 -1.50 -6.38 -11.74
C PRO A 223 -0.46 -7.51 -11.86
N TRP A 224 -0.69 -8.44 -12.78
CA TRP A 224 0.19 -9.59 -13.05
C TRP A 224 1.31 -9.33 -14.06
N GLU A 225 1.24 -8.26 -14.85
CA GLU A 225 2.27 -7.90 -15.84
C GLU A 225 3.31 -6.98 -15.20
N GLY A 226 4.38 -7.55 -14.66
CA GLY A 226 5.41 -6.81 -13.93
C GLY A 226 6.42 -6.07 -14.81
N LEU A 227 7.16 -5.18 -14.18
CA LEU A 227 8.33 -4.50 -14.74
C LEU A 227 9.57 -5.39 -14.64
N HIS A 228 9.70 -6.10 -13.51
CA HIS A 228 10.81 -6.98 -13.14
C HIS A 228 10.33 -8.38 -12.75
N HIS A 229 9.42 -8.48 -11.78
CA HIS A 229 8.83 -9.76 -11.41
C HIS A 229 8.03 -10.33 -12.58
N CYS A 230 8.27 -11.59 -12.92
CA CYS A 230 7.69 -12.25 -14.09
C CYS A 230 7.32 -13.73 -13.84
N SER A 231 7.03 -14.09 -12.58
CA SER A 231 6.59 -15.44 -12.24
C SER A 231 5.23 -15.74 -12.87
N GLN A 232 5.12 -16.85 -13.58
CA GLN A 232 3.84 -17.30 -14.19
C GLN A 232 2.79 -17.69 -13.15
N LEU A 233 3.20 -18.01 -11.93
CA LEU A 233 2.31 -18.40 -10.83
C LEU A 233 1.87 -17.21 -9.97
N ASN A 234 2.48 -16.03 -10.17
CA ASN A 234 2.19 -14.86 -9.37
C ASN A 234 1.22 -13.91 -10.09
N GLN A 235 0.04 -13.74 -9.53
CA GLN A 235 -0.98 -12.84 -10.06
C GLN A 235 -0.71 -11.36 -9.73
N TYR A 236 0.36 -11.05 -9.00
CA TYR A 236 0.66 -9.73 -8.45
C TYR A 236 2.06 -9.22 -8.81
N ASN A 237 2.65 -9.69 -9.92
CA ASN A 237 4.01 -9.30 -10.32
C ASN A 237 4.23 -7.78 -10.34
N LEU A 238 3.30 -7.00 -10.93
CA LEU A 238 3.40 -5.54 -10.94
C LEU A 238 3.18 -4.94 -9.54
N ALA A 239 2.23 -5.49 -8.78
CA ALA A 239 1.97 -5.02 -7.42
C ALA A 239 3.19 -5.25 -6.51
N ASP A 240 3.89 -6.38 -6.68
CA ASP A 240 5.14 -6.66 -5.99
C ASP A 240 6.24 -5.66 -6.37
N ASP A 241 6.38 -5.32 -7.66
CA ASP A 241 7.31 -4.28 -8.10
C ASP A 241 6.99 -2.91 -7.45
N LEU A 242 5.72 -2.52 -7.47
CA LEU A 242 5.27 -1.19 -7.02
C LEU A 242 5.34 -1.01 -5.51
N MET A 243 5.16 -2.08 -4.73
CA MET A 243 5.19 -1.97 -3.27
C MET A 243 6.61 -1.89 -2.68
N GLU A 244 7.65 -2.23 -3.45
CA GLU A 244 9.02 -2.30 -2.95
C GLU A 244 9.50 -1.02 -2.24
N PRO A 245 9.29 0.20 -2.78
CA PRO A 245 9.68 1.43 -2.09
C PRO A 245 8.91 1.72 -0.80
N PHE A 246 7.76 1.06 -0.58
CA PHE A 246 6.92 1.26 0.60
C PHE A 246 7.18 0.24 1.71
N ARG A 247 7.86 -0.89 1.43
CA ARG A 247 8.16 -1.92 2.45
C ARG A 247 8.80 -1.33 3.72
N PRO A 248 9.75 -0.39 3.63
CA PRO A 248 10.39 0.19 4.81
C PRO A 248 9.45 0.93 5.76
N VAL A 249 8.24 1.31 5.34
CA VAL A 249 7.20 1.84 6.25
C VAL A 249 6.77 0.77 7.27
N VAL A 250 6.57 -0.45 6.78
CA VAL A 250 6.22 -1.60 7.63
C VAL A 250 7.42 -1.99 8.50
N ASP A 251 8.62 -2.02 7.90
CA ASP A 251 9.86 -2.40 8.58
C ASP A 251 10.14 -1.49 9.77
N LEU A 252 10.00 -0.16 9.60
CA LEU A 252 10.17 0.83 10.64
C LEU A 252 9.20 0.62 11.80
N TYR A 253 7.92 0.38 11.48
CA TYR A 253 6.91 0.11 12.51
C TYR A 253 7.22 -1.16 13.29
N VAL A 254 7.57 -2.24 12.58
CA VAL A 254 7.90 -3.54 13.19
C VAL A 254 9.15 -3.42 14.06
N ALA A 255 10.19 -2.72 13.60
CA ALA A 255 11.41 -2.52 14.37
C ALA A 255 11.18 -1.77 15.69
N ALA A 256 10.22 -0.84 15.71
CA ALA A 256 9.91 -0.04 16.89
C ALA A 256 8.93 -0.71 17.88
N ASN A 257 8.07 -1.65 17.41
CA ASN A 257 6.91 -2.09 18.19
C ASN A 257 6.75 -3.61 18.32
N VAL A 258 7.58 -4.41 17.62
CA VAL A 258 7.39 -5.87 17.55
C VAL A 258 8.69 -6.60 17.89
N ASP A 259 8.63 -7.55 18.79
CA ASP A 259 9.73 -8.47 19.12
C ASP A 259 9.49 -9.88 18.55
N GLU A 260 10.44 -10.79 18.76
CA GLU A 260 10.35 -12.17 18.26
C GLU A 260 9.21 -12.96 18.91
N ALA A 261 8.89 -12.67 20.17
CA ALA A 261 7.84 -13.34 20.93
C ALA A 261 6.45 -12.76 20.68
N SER A 262 6.35 -11.63 19.96
CA SER A 262 5.08 -10.97 19.63
C SER A 262 4.18 -11.88 18.82
N THR A 263 2.86 -11.76 19.05
CA THR A 263 1.83 -12.43 18.25
C THR A 263 1.05 -11.42 17.43
N LEU A 264 0.48 -11.85 16.30
CA LEU A 264 -0.41 -11.03 15.48
C LEU A 264 -1.78 -10.82 16.17
N ALA A 265 -1.75 -10.21 17.35
CA ALA A 265 -2.97 -9.83 18.07
C ALA A 265 -3.78 -8.78 17.25
N PRO A 266 -5.10 -8.65 17.49
CA PRO A 266 -5.95 -7.69 16.77
C PRO A 266 -5.42 -6.26 16.81
N ALA A 267 -4.87 -5.80 17.93
CA ALA A 267 -4.30 -4.45 18.06
C ALA A 267 -3.12 -4.23 17.09
N LEU A 268 -2.21 -5.22 16.98
CA LEU A 268 -1.08 -5.15 16.06
C LEU A 268 -1.54 -5.16 14.59
N LYS A 269 -2.50 -6.01 14.24
CA LYS A 269 -3.08 -6.04 12.89
C LYS A 269 -3.73 -4.71 12.51
N HIS A 270 -4.48 -4.10 13.45
CA HIS A 270 -5.08 -2.78 13.26
C HIS A 270 -4.01 -1.71 13.02
N ALA A 271 -2.95 -1.71 13.81
CA ALA A 271 -1.85 -0.77 13.64
C ALA A 271 -1.16 -0.95 12.28
N LEU A 272 -0.84 -2.18 11.88
CA LEU A 272 -0.23 -2.48 10.58
C LEU A 272 -1.13 -2.08 9.40
N PHE A 273 -2.44 -2.30 9.49
CA PHE A 273 -3.39 -1.84 8.48
C PHE A 273 -3.49 -0.31 8.45
N GLY A 274 -3.41 0.32 9.62
CA GLY A 274 -3.40 1.79 9.79
C GLY A 274 -2.18 2.47 9.16
N LEU A 275 -1.09 1.74 8.85
CA LEU A 275 0.10 2.30 8.18
C LEU A 275 -0.21 2.85 6.78
N MET A 276 -1.32 2.45 6.16
CA MET A 276 -1.77 3.07 4.91
C MET A 276 -2.09 4.57 5.07
N ASN A 277 -2.37 5.03 6.30
CA ASN A 277 -2.58 6.43 6.65
C ASN A 277 -1.34 7.08 7.28
N ALA A 278 -0.19 6.42 7.32
CA ALA A 278 1.06 7.01 7.78
C ALA A 278 1.53 8.10 6.81
N ASP A 279 2.19 9.11 7.35
CA ASP A 279 2.74 10.22 6.57
C ASP A 279 4.00 9.81 5.82
N ILE A 280 4.11 10.23 4.57
CA ILE A 280 5.24 9.95 3.69
C ILE A 280 5.43 11.12 2.71
N LEU A 281 6.67 11.39 2.28
CA LEU A 281 6.91 12.38 1.24
C LEU A 281 6.77 11.75 -0.16
N SER A 282 6.09 12.43 -1.08
CA SER A 282 6.09 12.08 -2.51
C SER A 282 6.00 13.35 -3.34
N GLY A 283 6.98 13.54 -4.24
CA GLY A 283 7.07 14.78 -5.02
C GLY A 283 7.31 16.04 -4.17
N GLY A 284 7.95 15.90 -3.02
CA GLY A 284 8.24 17.03 -2.10
C GLY A 284 7.04 17.46 -1.23
N GLN A 285 5.93 16.74 -1.27
CA GLN A 285 4.73 17.02 -0.47
C GLN A 285 4.42 15.85 0.46
N HIS A 286 3.81 16.17 1.60
CA HIS A 286 3.31 15.20 2.56
C HIS A 286 2.03 14.54 2.05
N HIS A 287 1.96 13.22 2.14
CA HIS A 287 0.83 12.42 1.70
C HIS A 287 0.67 11.20 2.61
N SER A 288 -0.51 10.60 2.64
CA SER A 288 -0.65 9.25 3.20
C SER A 288 0.06 8.23 2.30
N VAL A 289 0.52 7.12 2.88
CA VAL A 289 1.09 5.98 2.14
C VAL A 289 0.14 5.52 1.02
N ALA A 290 -1.15 5.44 1.31
CA ALA A 290 -2.18 5.08 0.34
C ALA A 290 -2.18 6.01 -0.87
N TYR A 291 -2.19 7.32 -0.65
CA TYR A 291 -2.21 8.30 -1.73
C TYR A 291 -0.86 8.38 -2.48
N ALA A 292 0.26 8.27 -1.76
CA ALA A 292 1.57 8.21 -2.39
C ALA A 292 1.71 6.99 -3.34
N MET A 293 1.13 5.83 -2.97
CA MET A 293 1.09 4.65 -3.83
C MET A 293 0.23 4.89 -5.07
N GLU A 294 -0.91 5.55 -4.92
CA GLU A 294 -1.77 5.94 -6.06
C GLU A 294 -1.02 6.88 -7.00
N ARG A 295 -0.32 7.89 -6.49
CA ARG A 295 0.53 8.80 -7.28
C ARG A 295 1.65 8.07 -8.02
N LEU A 296 2.31 7.08 -7.37
CA LEU A 296 3.32 6.25 -8.02
C LEU A 296 2.72 5.52 -9.23
N VAL A 297 1.58 4.87 -9.06
CA VAL A 297 0.90 4.13 -10.15
C VAL A 297 0.47 5.07 -11.27
N GLN A 298 -0.09 6.23 -10.94
CA GLN A 298 -0.46 7.27 -11.91
C GLN A 298 0.74 7.76 -12.71
N SER A 299 1.87 8.01 -12.03
CA SER A 299 3.10 8.44 -12.69
C SER A 299 3.69 7.35 -13.60
N LEU A 300 3.63 6.09 -13.17
CA LEU A 300 4.01 4.94 -14.01
C LEU A 300 3.12 4.87 -15.26
N ARG A 301 1.80 4.97 -15.10
CA ARG A 301 0.86 4.97 -16.21
C ARG A 301 1.17 6.08 -17.24
N THR A 302 1.46 7.27 -16.76
CA THR A 302 1.85 8.41 -17.60
C THR A 302 3.22 8.17 -18.24
N GLY A 303 4.16 7.63 -17.48
CA GLY A 303 5.52 7.35 -17.91
C GLY A 303 5.60 6.27 -19.00
N MET A 304 4.67 5.32 -19.02
CA MET A 304 4.56 4.30 -20.08
C MET A 304 4.28 4.92 -21.45
N GLU A 305 3.56 6.04 -21.50
CA GLU A 305 3.23 6.72 -22.77
C GLU A 305 4.24 7.81 -23.14
N LYS A 306 4.74 8.55 -22.16
CA LYS A 306 5.52 9.78 -22.39
C LYS A 306 6.95 9.69 -21.92
N GLY A 307 7.32 8.60 -21.22
CA GLY A 307 8.55 8.55 -20.44
C GLY A 307 8.46 9.44 -19.18
N GLY A 308 9.52 9.44 -18.39
CA GLY A 308 9.63 10.34 -17.22
C GLY A 308 9.99 9.63 -15.93
N ALA A 309 10.09 10.43 -14.87
CA ALA A 309 10.37 9.97 -13.52
C ALA A 309 9.09 9.52 -12.82
N LEU A 310 9.23 8.53 -11.94
CA LEU A 310 8.16 8.04 -11.08
C LEU A 310 7.99 8.97 -9.86
N ALA A 311 6.77 9.10 -9.37
CA ALA A 311 6.45 9.78 -8.11
C ALA A 311 6.77 8.86 -6.93
N LEU A 312 8.08 8.73 -6.63
CA LEU A 312 8.59 7.80 -5.63
C LEU A 312 8.34 8.32 -4.21
N PRO A 313 8.03 7.43 -3.25
CA PRO A 313 7.91 7.80 -1.84
C PRO A 313 9.28 7.97 -1.21
N LYS A 314 9.36 8.87 -0.21
CA LYS A 314 10.48 8.98 0.72
C LYS A 314 9.96 8.79 2.15
N LEU A 315 10.55 7.84 2.86
CA LEU A 315 10.19 7.49 4.23
C LEU A 315 10.40 8.66 5.18
N LEU A 316 9.49 8.81 6.12
CA LEU A 316 9.55 9.74 7.23
C LEU A 316 9.48 8.98 8.57
N ALA A 317 9.78 9.68 9.68
CA ALA A 317 9.44 9.17 11.00
C ALA A 317 7.93 8.89 11.06
N TRP A 318 7.57 7.79 11.73
CA TRP A 318 6.18 7.36 11.78
C TRP A 318 5.30 8.41 12.46
N GLN A 319 4.31 8.87 11.77
CA GLN A 319 3.22 9.71 12.25
C GLN A 319 1.98 9.52 11.36
N PRO A 320 0.76 9.70 11.90
CA PRO A 320 -0.44 9.73 11.06
C PRO A 320 -0.39 10.93 10.13
N HIS A 321 -0.87 10.76 8.89
CA HIS A 321 -1.00 11.87 7.96
C HIS A 321 -2.12 12.82 8.40
N GLY A 322 -1.81 14.11 8.49
CA GLY A 322 -2.81 15.16 8.71
C GLY A 322 -3.49 15.53 7.38
N TYR A 323 -4.79 15.31 7.29
CA TYR A 323 -5.59 15.77 6.14
C TYR A 323 -6.02 17.23 6.42
N GLU A 324 -5.44 18.20 5.69
CA GLU A 324 -5.84 19.62 5.73
C GLU A 324 -7.15 19.89 4.98
#